data_fe8d967b6a6ed77647d19516b8f88469
#
_entry.id   fe8d967b6a6ed77647d19516b8f88469
#
_cell.length_a   1.000
_cell.length_b   1.000
_cell.length_c   1.000
_cell.angle_alpha   90.00
_cell.angle_beta   90.00
_cell.angle_gamma   90.00
#
_symmetry.space_group_name_H-M   'P 1'
#
loop_
_entity.id
_entity.type
_entity.pdbx_description
1 polymer ?
#
loop_
_entity_poly.entity_id
_entity_poly.type
_entity_poly.pdbx_seq_one_letter_code
_entity_poly.pdbx_strand_id
1 'polypeptide(L)'
;MIKNNFYFLVIIVSINFFFLSAKSDDMFDLGKDVFLNKAVCSACHTLADAGSSGDIGPNLNEIRPDKMRVINTVTNGIGVMPPYEDQLTPEEIEAVAHYVSISAAN
;
A
#
# COMPACT_ATOMS: atom_id res chain seq x y z
N MET A 1 13.29 37.78 23.08
CA MET A 1 14.02 36.50 23.06
C MET A 1 13.12 35.27 23.25
N ILE A 2 12.27 35.27 24.26
CA ILE A 2 11.36 34.12 24.54
C ILE A 2 10.35 33.89 23.42
N LYS A 3 9.85 34.94 22.76
CA LYS A 3 8.88 34.85 21.65
C LYS A 3 9.46 34.14 20.41
N ASN A 4 10.75 34.37 20.08
CA ASN A 4 11.37 33.77 18.91
C ASN A 4 11.57 32.25 19.05
N ASN A 5 11.89 31.79 20.26
CA ASN A 5 12.04 30.34 20.51
C ASN A 5 10.72 29.58 20.41
N PHE A 6 9.62 30.19 20.82
CA PHE A 6 8.28 29.60 20.74
C PHE A 6 7.84 29.38 19.29
N TYR A 7 8.01 30.38 18.43
CA TYR A 7 7.67 30.27 17.00
C TYR A 7 8.54 29.25 16.27
N PHE A 8 9.82 29.18 16.61
CA PHE A 8 10.74 28.20 16.03
C PHE A 8 10.36 26.77 16.40
N LEU A 9 9.93 26.54 17.64
CA LEU A 9 9.51 25.23 18.12
C LEU A 9 8.20 24.77 17.46
N VAL A 10 7.25 25.67 17.26
CA VAL A 10 5.97 25.42 16.58
C VAL A 10 6.20 25.05 15.11
N ILE A 11 7.12 25.71 14.42
CA ILE A 11 7.46 25.43 13.02
C ILE A 11 8.07 24.03 12.89
N ILE A 12 8.96 23.62 13.78
CA ILE A 12 9.59 22.29 13.77
C ILE A 12 8.55 21.18 13.97
N VAL A 13 7.61 21.37 14.90
CA VAL A 13 6.54 20.39 15.13
C VAL A 13 5.62 20.26 13.91
N SER A 14 5.30 21.37 13.27
CA SER A 14 4.46 21.36 12.05
C SER A 14 5.14 20.65 10.88
N ILE A 15 6.45 20.83 10.71
CA ILE A 15 7.24 20.17 9.66
C ILE A 15 7.27 18.65 9.87
N ASN A 16 7.47 18.18 11.11
CA ASN A 16 7.47 16.74 11.40
C ASN A 16 6.14 16.06 11.10
N PHE A 17 5.02 16.71 11.39
CA PHE A 17 3.69 16.19 11.07
C PHE A 17 3.47 16.06 9.56
N PHE A 18 3.94 17.02 8.77
CA PHE A 18 3.87 16.99 7.31
C PHE A 18 4.66 15.83 6.69
N PHE A 19 5.86 15.54 7.20
CA PHE A 19 6.67 14.42 6.72
C PHE A 19 6.03 13.05 6.95
N LEU A 20 5.32 12.83 8.05
CA LEU A 20 4.60 11.60 8.32
C LEU A 20 3.45 11.36 7.33
N SER A 21 2.69 12.39 7.00
CA SER A 21 1.64 12.33 5.98
C SER A 21 2.20 11.99 4.59
N ALA A 22 3.30 12.62 4.19
CA ALA A 22 3.95 12.38 2.89
C ALA A 22 4.43 10.93 2.72
N LYS A 23 4.98 10.29 3.76
CA LYS A 23 5.41 8.88 3.72
C LYS A 23 4.24 7.92 3.51
N SER A 24 3.10 8.16 4.13
CA SER A 24 1.89 7.34 3.97
C SER A 24 1.34 7.42 2.55
N ASP A 25 1.30 8.63 1.96
CA ASP A 25 0.86 8.85 0.58
C ASP A 25 1.84 8.22 -0.42
N ASP A 26 3.16 8.33 -0.22
CA ASP A 26 4.17 7.71 -1.06
C ASP A 26 4.07 6.18 -1.04
N MET A 27 3.81 5.59 0.11
CA MET A 27 3.63 4.14 0.24
C MET A 27 2.35 3.66 -0.47
N PHE A 28 1.28 4.41 -0.38
CA PHE A 28 0.04 4.13 -1.11
C PHE A 28 0.27 4.16 -2.63
N ASP A 29 0.93 5.20 -3.13
CA ASP A 29 1.22 5.36 -4.55
C ASP A 29 2.16 4.27 -5.08
N LEU A 30 3.20 3.92 -4.34
CA LEU A 30 4.08 2.80 -4.67
C LEU A 30 3.30 1.49 -4.71
N GLY A 31 2.43 1.24 -3.73
CA GLY A 31 1.60 0.05 -3.69
C GLY A 31 0.65 -0.05 -4.88
N LYS A 32 0.05 1.06 -5.27
CA LYS A 32 -0.80 1.12 -6.47
C LYS A 32 -0.01 0.83 -7.74
N ASP A 33 1.20 1.35 -7.86
CA ASP A 33 2.09 1.06 -9.00
C ASP A 33 2.49 -0.42 -9.04
N VAL A 34 2.81 -1.02 -7.91
CA VAL A 34 3.08 -2.46 -7.81
C VAL A 34 1.87 -3.27 -8.27
N PHE A 35 0.69 -2.92 -7.81
CA PHE A 35 -0.57 -3.59 -8.14
C PHE A 35 -0.88 -3.54 -9.64
N LEU A 36 -0.67 -2.40 -10.27
CA LEU A 36 -1.03 -2.17 -11.67
C LEU A 36 0.07 -2.56 -12.64
N ASN A 37 1.35 -2.27 -12.33
CA ASN A 37 2.42 -2.28 -13.32
C ASN A 37 3.53 -3.29 -13.02
N LYS A 38 3.97 -3.43 -11.76
CA LYS A 38 5.10 -4.30 -11.44
C LYS A 38 4.72 -5.76 -11.29
N ALA A 39 3.71 -6.05 -10.49
CA ALA A 39 3.22 -7.42 -10.26
C ALA A 39 1.95 -7.75 -11.04
N VAL A 40 1.31 -6.75 -11.58
CA VAL A 40 0.08 -6.85 -12.39
C VAL A 40 -1.01 -7.65 -11.68
N CYS A 41 -1.23 -7.37 -10.41
CA CYS A 41 -2.28 -7.99 -9.59
C CYS A 41 -3.67 -7.77 -10.20
N SER A 42 -3.83 -6.66 -10.92
CA SER A 42 -5.04 -6.28 -11.64
C SER A 42 -5.47 -7.28 -12.72
N ALA A 43 -4.56 -8.11 -13.21
CA ALA A 43 -4.89 -9.14 -14.20
C ALA A 43 -5.79 -10.24 -13.60
N CYS A 44 -5.67 -10.49 -12.30
CA CYS A 44 -6.38 -11.57 -11.62
C CYS A 44 -7.41 -11.10 -10.60
N HIS A 45 -7.22 -9.90 -10.02
CA HIS A 45 -8.06 -9.40 -8.93
C HIS A 45 -8.90 -8.19 -9.32
N THR A 46 -10.14 -8.20 -8.88
CA THR A 46 -10.98 -6.99 -8.85
C THR A 46 -10.58 -6.12 -7.68
N LEU A 47 -10.34 -4.84 -7.94
CA LEU A 47 -10.15 -3.79 -6.93
C LEU A 47 -10.62 -2.46 -7.53
N ALA A 48 -11.67 -1.89 -6.96
CA ALA A 48 -12.33 -0.70 -7.51
C ALA A 48 -11.39 0.51 -7.63
N ASP A 49 -10.57 0.77 -6.61
CA ASP A 49 -9.61 1.88 -6.63
C ASP A 49 -8.61 1.78 -7.78
N ALA A 50 -8.22 0.57 -8.14
CA ALA A 50 -7.31 0.32 -9.26
C ALA A 50 -8.01 0.27 -10.62
N GLY A 51 -9.33 0.34 -10.66
CA GLY A 51 -10.10 0.16 -11.88
C GLY A 51 -9.98 -1.25 -12.48
N SER A 52 -9.64 -2.24 -11.67
CA SER A 52 -9.43 -3.61 -12.15
C SER A 52 -10.66 -4.49 -11.92
N SER A 53 -10.86 -5.45 -12.81
CA SER A 53 -12.02 -6.35 -12.84
C SER A 53 -11.62 -7.81 -13.09
N GLY A 54 -10.39 -8.20 -12.76
CA GLY A 54 -9.93 -9.58 -12.88
C GLY A 54 -10.75 -10.53 -12.00
N ASP A 55 -11.06 -11.72 -12.51
CA ASP A 55 -11.91 -12.72 -11.85
C ASP A 55 -11.22 -14.06 -11.62
N ILE A 56 -9.93 -14.17 -11.94
CA ILE A 56 -9.14 -15.38 -11.68
C ILE A 56 -8.89 -15.56 -10.19
N GLY A 57 -8.56 -14.46 -9.50
CA GLY A 57 -8.42 -14.39 -8.06
C GLY A 57 -9.67 -13.84 -7.37
N PRO A 58 -9.74 -13.88 -6.03
CA PRO A 58 -10.83 -13.28 -5.29
C PRO A 58 -10.97 -11.78 -5.54
N ASN A 59 -12.21 -11.30 -5.51
CA ASN A 59 -12.53 -9.87 -5.51
C ASN A 59 -12.08 -9.27 -4.17
N LEU A 60 -11.09 -8.37 -4.21
CA LEU A 60 -10.49 -7.81 -3.01
C LEU A 60 -11.45 -6.89 -2.24
N ASN A 61 -12.36 -6.20 -2.92
CA ASN A 61 -13.40 -5.41 -2.26
C ASN A 61 -14.39 -6.25 -1.47
N GLU A 62 -14.57 -7.52 -1.86
CA GLU A 62 -15.43 -8.45 -1.13
C GLU A 62 -14.73 -9.06 0.08
N ILE A 63 -13.51 -9.58 -0.12
CA ILE A 63 -12.79 -10.26 0.97
C ILE A 63 -12.13 -9.32 1.97
N ARG A 64 -11.82 -8.08 1.58
CA ARG A 64 -11.23 -7.04 2.43
C ARG A 64 -10.08 -7.55 3.29
N PRO A 65 -8.99 -8.02 2.68
CA PRO A 65 -7.90 -8.61 3.43
C PRO A 65 -7.18 -7.57 4.28
N ASP A 66 -6.75 -7.94 5.47
CA ASP A 66 -5.87 -7.10 6.26
C ASP A 66 -4.44 -7.08 5.69
N LYS A 67 -3.64 -6.13 6.13
CA LYS A 67 -2.29 -5.91 5.62
C LYS A 67 -1.40 -7.14 5.78
N MET A 68 -1.43 -7.80 6.93
CA MET A 68 -0.58 -8.99 7.18
C MET A 68 -0.97 -10.17 6.31
N ARG A 69 -2.24 -10.37 6.07
CA ARG A 69 -2.72 -11.39 5.16
C ARG A 69 -2.21 -11.14 3.73
N VAL A 70 -2.24 -9.90 3.28
CA VAL A 70 -1.70 -9.55 1.96
C VAL A 70 -0.19 -9.78 1.90
N ILE A 71 0.57 -9.34 2.91
CA ILE A 71 2.02 -9.57 2.96
C ILE A 71 2.34 -11.06 2.84
N ASN A 72 1.71 -11.89 3.65
CA ASN A 72 1.96 -13.33 3.66
C ASN A 72 1.59 -14.00 2.33
N THR A 73 0.45 -13.64 1.76
CA THR A 73 -0.04 -14.22 0.51
C THR A 73 0.80 -13.79 -0.70
N VAL A 74 1.20 -12.53 -0.76
CA VAL A 74 2.06 -12.01 -1.84
C VAL A 74 3.47 -12.61 -1.73
N THR A 75 4.00 -12.73 -0.52
CA THR A 75 5.33 -13.32 -0.30
C THR A 75 5.37 -14.79 -0.71
N ASN A 76 4.42 -15.57 -0.26
CA ASN A 76 4.46 -17.03 -0.35
C ASN A 76 3.65 -17.62 -1.50
N GLY A 77 2.71 -16.86 -2.06
CA GLY A 77 1.73 -17.35 -3.00
C GLY A 77 0.66 -18.24 -2.35
N ILE A 78 -0.40 -18.53 -3.10
CA ILE A 78 -1.45 -19.46 -2.70
C ILE A 78 -2.17 -19.98 -3.94
N GLY A 79 -2.32 -21.31 -4.07
CA GLY A 79 -2.97 -21.90 -5.23
C GLY A 79 -2.30 -21.49 -6.54
N VAL A 80 -3.05 -20.92 -7.46
CA VAL A 80 -2.55 -20.43 -8.75
C VAL A 80 -1.83 -19.08 -8.65
N MET A 81 -2.01 -18.35 -7.55
CA MET A 81 -1.30 -17.12 -7.30
C MET A 81 0.17 -17.41 -6.98
N PRO A 82 1.13 -16.93 -7.80
CA PRO A 82 2.52 -17.22 -7.57
C PRO A 82 3.09 -16.43 -6.38
N PRO A 83 4.21 -16.90 -5.78
CA PRO A 83 4.95 -16.10 -4.81
C PRO A 83 5.71 -14.96 -5.49
N TYR A 84 5.76 -13.82 -4.86
CA TYR A 84 6.44 -12.62 -5.38
C TYR A 84 7.73 -12.27 -4.60
N GLU A 85 8.14 -13.09 -3.66
CA GLU A 85 9.32 -12.86 -2.81
C GLU A 85 10.59 -12.56 -3.61
N ASP A 86 10.78 -13.23 -4.75
CA ASP A 86 11.95 -13.04 -5.61
C ASP A 86 11.76 -11.96 -6.69
N GLN A 87 10.55 -11.44 -6.87
CA GLN A 87 10.22 -10.46 -7.90
C GLN A 87 10.04 -9.05 -7.36
N LEU A 88 9.63 -8.93 -6.11
CA LEU A 88 9.38 -7.67 -5.43
C LEU A 88 10.32 -7.51 -4.24
N THR A 89 10.75 -6.27 -3.98
CA THR A 89 11.49 -5.97 -2.76
C THR A 89 10.56 -6.07 -1.55
N PRO A 90 11.10 -6.25 -0.32
CA PRO A 90 10.29 -6.20 0.90
C PRO A 90 9.48 -4.91 1.03
N GLU A 91 10.05 -3.78 0.62
CA GLU A 91 9.35 -2.49 0.61
C GLU A 91 8.16 -2.48 -0.36
N GLU A 92 8.32 -3.04 -1.55
CA GLU A 92 7.26 -3.15 -2.54
C GLU A 92 6.13 -4.08 -2.08
N ILE A 93 6.47 -5.18 -1.42
CA ILE A 93 5.47 -6.08 -0.82
C ILE A 93 4.69 -5.36 0.28
N GLU A 94 5.37 -4.64 1.15
CA GLU A 94 4.71 -3.86 2.18
C GLU A 94 3.82 -2.75 1.60
N ALA A 95 4.30 -2.08 0.55
CA ALA A 95 3.56 -1.03 -0.12
C ALA A 95 2.27 -1.54 -0.79
N VAL A 96 2.32 -2.67 -1.51
CA VAL A 96 1.12 -3.24 -2.13
C VAL A 96 0.14 -3.74 -1.07
N ALA A 97 0.63 -4.28 0.04
CA ALA A 97 -0.22 -4.69 1.16
C ALA A 97 -0.90 -3.48 1.82
N HIS A 98 -0.19 -2.39 2.00
CA HIS A 98 -0.74 -1.13 2.48
C HIS A 98 -1.83 -0.61 1.55
N TYR A 99 -1.54 -0.55 0.25
CA TYR A 99 -2.48 -0.11 -0.78
C TYR A 99 -3.75 -0.95 -0.79
N VAL A 100 -3.63 -2.28 -0.87
CA VAL A 100 -4.77 -3.19 -0.96
C VAL A 100 -5.62 -3.13 0.31
N SER A 101 -5.02 -3.17 1.49
CA SER A 101 -5.76 -3.18 2.75
C SER A 101 -6.59 -1.91 2.96
N ILE A 102 -6.09 -0.76 2.51
CA ILE A 102 -6.81 0.51 2.58
C ILE A 102 -7.88 0.60 1.48
N SER A 103 -7.52 0.32 0.23
CA SER A 103 -8.41 0.47 -0.92
C SER A 103 -9.57 -0.52 -0.91
N ALA A 104 -9.33 -1.74 -0.46
CA ALA A 104 -10.37 -2.79 -0.40
C ALA A 104 -11.39 -2.54 0.72
N ALA A 105 -11.05 -1.76 1.74
CA ALA A 105 -11.93 -1.42 2.86
C ALA A 105 -12.95 -0.32 2.55
N ASN A 106 -12.78 0.38 1.44
CA ASN A 106 -13.63 1.51 1.04
C ASN A 106 -14.76 1.11 0.09
#